data_ef2820169510762135fda66b2c41f637
#
_entry.id   ef2820169510762135fda66b2c41f637
#
_cell.length_a   1.000
_cell.length_b   1.000
_cell.length_c   1.000
_cell.angle_alpha   90.00
_cell.angle_beta   90.00
_cell.angle_gamma   90.00
#
_symmetry.space_group_name_H-M   'P 1'
#
loop_
_entity.id
_entity.type
_entity.pdbx_description
1 polymer ?
#
loop_
_entity_poly.entity_id
_entity_poly.type
_entity_poly.pdbx_seq_one_letter_code
_entity_poly.pdbx_strand_id
1 'polypeptide(L)'
;MLEDYLPHHTIMQELFKTEMQTLSLYGYGIKGFVLSMIETALRVSNNNVSLDIIEKIIQYGKDQMEHPIEMLEGMEEALHSLKKKYKLVVATKGDLVDQERKLKKSGLEHYFHHIEIMSEKQEADYTKLIKHLDINPDEFLMIGNSLKSDVMPVLALGGHAVHIPYHTTWAHEVVEQTIEHPNFRQAATIKDILPDLLH
;
A
#
# COMPACT_ATOMS: atom_id res chain seq x y z
N MET A 1 5.83 23.75 -8.42
CA MET A 1 6.62 24.30 -7.28
C MET A 1 8.12 24.41 -7.60
N LEU A 2 8.70 23.47 -8.33
CA LEU A 2 10.13 23.44 -8.63
C LEU A 2 10.45 23.67 -10.13
N GLU A 3 9.47 24.04 -10.92
CA GLU A 3 9.56 24.20 -12.38
C GLU A 3 10.49 25.34 -12.82
N ASP A 4 10.80 26.26 -11.90
CA ASP A 4 11.81 27.31 -12.11
C ASP A 4 13.26 26.75 -12.12
N TYR A 5 13.46 25.54 -11.56
CA TYR A 5 14.78 24.92 -11.48
C TYR A 5 14.98 23.84 -12.57
N LEU A 6 13.96 23.01 -12.82
CA LEU A 6 14.02 21.90 -13.78
C LEU A 6 12.66 21.67 -14.44
N PRO A 7 12.62 21.09 -15.67
CA PRO A 7 11.36 20.62 -16.27
C PRO A 7 10.63 19.63 -15.39
N HIS A 8 9.28 19.67 -15.41
CA HIS A 8 8.42 18.82 -14.56
C HIS A 8 8.79 17.33 -14.60
N HIS A 9 8.97 16.75 -15.80
CA HIS A 9 9.32 15.33 -15.95
C HIS A 9 10.65 14.97 -15.29
N THR A 10 11.64 15.88 -15.34
CA THR A 10 12.94 15.69 -14.70
C THR A 10 12.81 15.74 -13.18
N ILE A 11 11.99 16.65 -12.64
CA ILE A 11 11.70 16.74 -11.22
C ILE A 11 11.07 15.42 -10.73
N MET A 12 10.12 14.86 -11.47
CA MET A 12 9.48 13.59 -11.13
C MET A 12 10.46 12.41 -11.14
N GLN A 13 11.38 12.38 -12.11
CA GLN A 13 12.43 11.37 -12.14
C GLN A 13 13.40 11.49 -10.96
N GLU A 14 13.81 12.71 -10.62
CA GLU A 14 14.69 12.96 -9.48
C GLU A 14 13.99 12.67 -8.15
N LEU A 15 12.68 12.94 -8.02
CA LEU A 15 11.89 12.57 -6.87
C LEU A 15 11.83 11.04 -6.73
N PHE A 16 11.45 10.33 -7.77
CA PHE A 16 11.42 8.87 -7.75
C PHE A 16 12.76 8.24 -7.38
N LYS A 17 13.85 8.78 -7.92
CA LYS A 17 15.21 8.36 -7.56
C LYS A 17 15.51 8.58 -6.07
N THR A 18 15.13 9.74 -5.52
CA THR A 18 15.29 10.02 -4.10
C THR A 18 14.46 9.06 -3.26
N GLU A 19 13.20 8.82 -3.60
CA GLU A 19 12.35 7.84 -2.92
C GLU A 19 13.02 6.46 -2.87
N MET A 20 13.54 5.97 -3.99
CA MET A 20 14.20 4.66 -4.04
C MET A 20 15.48 4.60 -3.20
N GLN A 21 16.24 5.70 -3.13
CA GLN A 21 17.46 5.77 -2.32
C GLN A 21 17.17 5.85 -0.81
N THR A 22 16.06 6.47 -0.44
CA THR A 22 15.71 6.74 0.96
C THR A 22 14.64 5.80 1.52
N LEU A 23 14.05 4.94 0.69
CA LEU A 23 12.95 4.06 1.09
C LEU A 23 13.31 3.16 2.28
N SER A 24 14.51 2.61 2.31
CA SER A 24 14.97 1.77 3.43
C SER A 24 15.17 2.55 4.74
N LEU A 25 15.38 3.87 4.65
CA LEU A 25 15.60 4.75 5.80
C LEU A 25 14.29 5.39 6.28
N TYR A 26 13.48 5.91 5.35
CA TYR A 26 12.26 6.66 5.68
C TYR A 26 11.01 5.78 5.70
N GLY A 27 11.09 4.59 5.10
CA GLY A 27 9.94 3.68 4.96
C GLY A 27 8.89 4.19 3.98
N TYR A 28 7.80 3.43 3.90
CA TYR A 28 6.63 3.75 3.09
C TYR A 28 5.73 4.76 3.79
N GLY A 29 4.99 5.54 3.00
CA GLY A 29 3.95 6.43 3.48
C GLY A 29 4.25 7.91 3.33
N ILE A 30 3.29 8.75 3.73
CA ILE A 30 3.31 10.20 3.48
C ILE A 30 4.53 10.88 4.11
N LYS A 31 4.96 10.46 5.29
CA LYS A 31 6.12 11.08 5.98
C LYS A 31 7.40 10.87 5.19
N GLY A 32 7.69 9.63 4.76
CA GLY A 32 8.85 9.32 3.93
C GLY A 32 8.80 10.05 2.58
N PHE A 33 7.62 10.14 1.97
CA PHE A 33 7.42 10.86 0.72
C PHE A 33 7.70 12.37 0.88
N VAL A 34 7.21 13.01 1.95
CA VAL A 34 7.48 14.42 2.25
C VAL A 34 8.98 14.68 2.44
N LEU A 35 9.68 13.82 3.17
CA LEU A 35 11.13 13.93 3.33
C LEU A 35 11.85 13.80 1.98
N SER A 36 11.46 12.84 1.14
CA SER A 36 12.01 12.68 -0.20
C SER A 36 11.74 13.89 -1.10
N MET A 37 10.56 14.52 -0.99
CA MET A 37 10.26 15.78 -1.69
C MET A 37 11.16 16.92 -1.22
N ILE A 38 11.40 17.06 0.08
CA ILE A 38 12.28 18.10 0.64
C ILE A 38 13.72 17.88 0.15
N GLU A 39 14.25 16.65 0.25
CA GLU A 39 15.60 16.35 -0.25
C GLU A 39 15.72 16.60 -1.75
N THR A 40 14.71 16.22 -2.53
CA THR A 40 14.69 16.51 -3.97
C THR A 40 14.71 18.00 -4.23
N ALA A 41 13.89 18.79 -3.52
CA ALA A 41 13.84 20.23 -3.67
C ALA A 41 15.19 20.90 -3.35
N LEU A 42 15.84 20.49 -2.27
CA LEU A 42 17.17 20.96 -1.91
C LEU A 42 18.21 20.63 -2.99
N ARG A 43 18.20 19.39 -3.46
CA ARG A 43 19.18 18.92 -4.46
C ARG A 43 19.01 19.61 -5.81
N VAL A 44 17.78 19.65 -6.36
CA VAL A 44 17.55 20.23 -7.71
C VAL A 44 17.75 21.74 -7.75
N SER A 45 17.61 22.42 -6.61
CA SER A 45 17.86 23.85 -6.46
C SER A 45 19.29 24.20 -6.06
N ASN A 46 20.17 23.21 -5.88
CA ASN A 46 21.50 23.41 -5.28
C ASN A 46 21.43 24.14 -3.93
N ASN A 47 20.48 23.74 -3.06
CA ASN A 47 20.18 24.35 -1.75
C ASN A 47 19.68 25.80 -1.82
N ASN A 48 19.14 26.25 -2.96
CA ASN A 48 18.58 27.60 -3.12
C ASN A 48 17.05 27.63 -3.13
N VAL A 49 16.39 26.50 -2.79
CA VAL A 49 14.93 26.47 -2.67
C VAL A 49 14.46 27.43 -1.56
N SER A 50 13.40 28.18 -1.81
CA SER A 50 12.84 29.08 -0.81
C SER A 50 12.18 28.33 0.32
N LEU A 51 12.15 28.92 1.52
CA LEU A 51 11.44 28.37 2.67
C LEU A 51 9.94 28.20 2.40
N ASP A 52 9.34 29.10 1.61
CA ASP A 52 7.93 29.00 1.20
C ASP A 52 7.62 27.71 0.44
N ILE A 53 8.55 27.22 -0.39
CA ILE A 53 8.41 25.94 -1.09
C ILE A 53 8.49 24.78 -0.09
N ILE A 54 9.41 24.83 0.85
CA ILE A 54 9.54 23.81 1.89
C ILE A 54 8.27 23.78 2.77
N GLU A 55 7.75 24.94 3.16
CA GLU A 55 6.50 25.04 3.93
C GLU A 55 5.31 24.43 3.16
N LYS A 56 5.20 24.70 1.84
CA LYS A 56 4.18 24.12 0.97
C LYS A 56 4.30 22.61 0.88
N ILE A 57 5.50 22.05 0.81
CA ILE A 57 5.72 20.59 0.80
C ILE A 57 5.25 19.97 2.12
N ILE A 58 5.59 20.58 3.24
CA ILE A 58 5.17 20.14 4.58
C ILE A 58 3.63 20.22 4.70
N GLN A 59 3.03 21.34 4.25
CA GLN A 59 1.59 21.51 4.29
C GLN A 59 0.88 20.48 3.41
N TYR A 60 1.38 20.22 2.21
CA TYR A 60 0.86 19.14 1.35
C TYR A 60 0.84 17.79 2.09
N GLY A 61 1.91 17.45 2.81
CA GLY A 61 1.94 16.22 3.61
C GLY A 61 0.87 16.19 4.69
N LYS A 62 0.65 17.31 5.40
CA LYS A 62 -0.41 17.41 6.42
C LYS A 62 -1.80 17.24 5.78
N ASP A 63 -2.06 17.92 4.67
CA ASP A 63 -3.33 17.84 3.95
C ASP A 63 -3.61 16.40 3.48
N GLN A 64 -2.60 15.70 2.98
CA GLN A 64 -2.72 14.28 2.60
C GLN A 64 -3.03 13.38 3.80
N MET A 65 -2.44 13.65 4.96
CA MET A 65 -2.74 12.90 6.19
C MET A 65 -4.16 13.15 6.70
N GLU A 66 -4.72 14.33 6.46
CA GLU A 66 -6.06 14.72 6.88
C GLU A 66 -7.14 14.37 5.86
N HIS A 67 -6.75 14.02 4.63
CA HIS A 67 -7.69 13.68 3.57
C HIS A 67 -8.70 12.62 4.03
N PRO A 68 -9.99 12.77 3.69
CA PRO A 68 -11.00 11.78 4.02
C PRO A 68 -10.69 10.45 3.35
N ILE A 69 -11.09 9.35 4.00
CA ILE A 69 -10.97 8.02 3.42
C ILE A 69 -12.20 7.76 2.56
N GLU A 70 -11.97 7.56 1.28
CA GLU A 70 -13.00 7.14 0.35
C GLU A 70 -13.10 5.63 0.31
N MET A 71 -14.28 5.11 0.60
CA MET A 71 -14.55 3.68 0.60
C MET A 71 -14.79 3.20 -0.83
N LEU A 72 -14.16 2.10 -1.19
CA LEU A 72 -14.47 1.42 -2.45
C LEU A 72 -15.88 0.83 -2.38
N GLU A 73 -16.58 0.88 -3.50
CA GLU A 73 -17.95 0.39 -3.61
C GLU A 73 -18.07 -1.09 -3.20
N GLY A 74 -19.03 -1.38 -2.34
CA GLY A 74 -19.31 -2.73 -1.85
C GLY A 74 -18.32 -3.28 -0.82
N MET A 75 -17.33 -2.49 -0.39
CA MET A 75 -16.34 -2.95 0.57
C MET A 75 -16.95 -3.31 1.92
N GLU A 76 -17.82 -2.47 2.46
CA GLU A 76 -18.44 -2.72 3.77
C GLU A 76 -19.34 -3.96 3.76
N GLU A 77 -20.14 -4.14 2.70
CA GLU A 77 -20.99 -5.33 2.52
C GLU A 77 -20.16 -6.62 2.42
N ALA A 78 -19.04 -6.53 1.69
CA ALA A 78 -18.09 -7.63 1.56
C ALA A 78 -17.48 -8.02 2.91
N LEU A 79 -16.96 -7.05 3.65
CA LEU A 79 -16.37 -7.28 4.98
C LEU A 79 -17.41 -7.85 5.95
N HIS A 80 -18.65 -7.33 5.94
CA HIS A 80 -19.73 -7.84 6.78
C HIS A 80 -20.03 -9.31 6.49
N SER A 81 -20.04 -9.71 5.23
CA SER A 81 -20.31 -11.08 4.82
C SER A 81 -19.15 -12.01 5.13
N LEU A 82 -17.93 -11.61 4.82
CA LEU A 82 -16.72 -12.41 5.02
C LEU A 82 -16.39 -12.62 6.49
N LYS A 83 -16.61 -11.63 7.36
CA LYS A 83 -16.36 -11.74 8.80
C LYS A 83 -17.13 -12.90 9.47
N LYS A 84 -18.24 -13.32 8.90
CA LYS A 84 -19.04 -14.43 9.43
C LYS A 84 -18.38 -15.80 9.23
N LYS A 85 -17.47 -15.89 8.24
CA LYS A 85 -16.86 -17.17 7.80
C LYS A 85 -15.34 -17.16 8.01
N TYR A 86 -14.70 -16.00 7.96
CA TYR A 86 -13.25 -15.85 7.98
C TYR A 86 -12.77 -14.90 9.08
N LYS A 87 -11.56 -15.13 9.55
CA LYS A 87 -10.81 -14.13 10.34
C LYS A 87 -10.20 -13.12 9.37
N LEU A 88 -10.68 -11.88 9.38
CA LEU A 88 -10.20 -10.83 8.51
C LEU A 88 -8.99 -10.14 9.13
N VAL A 89 -7.96 -9.91 8.33
CA VAL A 89 -6.72 -9.24 8.73
C VAL A 89 -6.42 -8.11 7.76
N VAL A 90 -6.07 -6.94 8.27
CA VAL A 90 -5.46 -5.89 7.45
C VAL A 90 -3.97 -6.16 7.37
N ALA A 91 -3.44 -6.37 6.16
CA ALA A 91 -2.01 -6.47 5.91
C ALA A 91 -1.57 -5.29 5.03
N THR A 92 -0.82 -4.36 5.59
CA THR A 92 -0.45 -3.10 4.90
C THR A 92 1.02 -2.75 5.12
N LYS A 93 1.57 -1.92 4.22
CA LYS A 93 2.87 -1.26 4.38
C LYS A 93 2.67 0.19 4.79
N GLY A 94 3.61 0.74 5.52
CA GLY A 94 3.62 2.17 5.82
C GLY A 94 3.96 2.50 7.26
N ASP A 95 3.77 3.76 7.58
CA ASP A 95 3.94 4.25 8.95
C ASP A 95 2.80 3.75 9.86
N LEU A 96 3.16 3.16 10.99
CA LEU A 96 2.22 2.58 11.96
C LEU A 96 1.09 3.56 12.32
N VAL A 97 1.46 4.77 12.74
CA VAL A 97 0.49 5.78 13.19
C VAL A 97 -0.45 6.20 12.05
N ASP A 98 0.07 6.28 10.83
CA ASP A 98 -0.74 6.64 9.66
C ASP A 98 -1.72 5.54 9.29
N GLN A 99 -1.29 4.28 9.28
CA GLN A 99 -2.15 3.15 8.92
C GLN A 99 -3.24 2.90 9.98
N GLU A 100 -2.91 2.98 11.26
CA GLU A 100 -3.90 2.89 12.36
C GLU A 100 -4.93 4.03 12.26
N ARG A 101 -4.47 5.27 12.01
CA ARG A 101 -5.35 6.42 11.84
C ARG A 101 -6.29 6.25 10.63
N LYS A 102 -5.79 5.77 9.50
CA LYS A 102 -6.59 5.51 8.30
C LYS A 102 -7.67 4.46 8.58
N LEU A 103 -7.30 3.35 9.20
CA LEU A 103 -8.28 2.32 9.54
C LEU A 103 -9.34 2.82 10.53
N LYS A 104 -8.96 3.59 11.55
CA LYS A 104 -9.89 4.20 12.47
C LYS A 104 -10.82 5.21 11.78
N LYS A 105 -10.27 6.08 10.91
CA LYS A 105 -11.07 7.05 10.13
C LYS A 105 -12.05 6.35 9.17
N SER A 106 -11.71 5.18 8.64
CA SER A 106 -12.61 4.42 7.76
C SER A 106 -13.83 3.84 8.48
N GLY A 107 -13.79 3.72 9.81
CA GLY A 107 -14.83 3.07 10.60
C GLY A 107 -14.86 1.53 10.48
N LEU A 108 -13.93 0.94 9.72
CA LEU A 108 -13.91 -0.50 9.41
C LEU A 108 -13.14 -1.35 10.43
N GLU A 109 -12.47 -0.75 11.41
CA GLU A 109 -11.63 -1.46 12.39
C GLU A 109 -12.34 -2.67 13.02
N HIS A 110 -13.63 -2.52 13.30
CA HIS A 110 -14.46 -3.54 13.95
C HIS A 110 -14.70 -4.83 13.13
N TYR A 111 -14.37 -4.81 11.83
CA TYR A 111 -14.43 -6.00 10.96
C TYR A 111 -13.20 -6.90 11.11
N PHE A 112 -12.06 -6.33 11.51
CA PHE A 112 -10.79 -7.03 11.49
C PHE A 112 -10.43 -7.64 12.83
N HIS A 113 -9.91 -8.86 12.78
CA HIS A 113 -9.38 -9.58 13.92
C HIS A 113 -7.99 -9.09 14.30
N HIS A 114 -7.18 -8.70 13.32
CA HIS A 114 -5.80 -8.28 13.48
C HIS A 114 -5.41 -7.24 12.42
N ILE A 115 -4.45 -6.39 12.76
CA ILE A 115 -3.84 -5.42 11.86
C ILE A 115 -2.34 -5.69 11.84
N GLU A 116 -1.82 -6.07 10.69
CA GLU A 116 -0.40 -6.29 10.47
C GLU A 116 0.18 -5.16 9.61
N ILE A 117 1.09 -4.39 10.19
CA ILE A 117 1.80 -3.32 9.48
C ILE A 117 3.22 -3.79 9.25
N MET A 118 3.56 -4.02 8.01
CA MET A 118 4.83 -4.58 7.58
C MET A 118 5.77 -3.48 7.09
N SER A 119 7.07 -3.63 7.31
CA SER A 119 8.07 -2.75 6.69
C SER A 119 8.13 -2.99 5.19
N GLU A 120 8.07 -4.25 4.78
CA GLU A 120 7.98 -4.73 3.41
C GLU A 120 6.83 -5.75 3.34
N LYS A 121 6.44 -6.15 2.15
CA LYS A 121 5.49 -7.23 1.93
C LYS A 121 6.18 -8.35 1.12
N GLN A 122 7.20 -8.94 1.73
CA GLN A 122 7.96 -10.05 1.15
C GLN A 122 7.56 -11.37 1.79
N GLU A 123 8.05 -12.49 1.24
CA GLU A 123 7.78 -13.83 1.75
C GLU A 123 8.09 -13.98 3.24
N ALA A 124 9.18 -13.37 3.72
CA ALA A 124 9.57 -13.42 5.13
C ALA A 124 8.55 -12.73 6.05
N ASP A 125 7.90 -11.66 5.59
CA ASP A 125 6.91 -10.93 6.36
C ASP A 125 5.58 -11.70 6.40
N TYR A 126 5.14 -12.24 5.27
CA TYR A 126 3.97 -13.13 5.23
C TYR A 126 4.18 -14.42 6.01
N THR A 127 5.40 -14.99 6.01
CA THR A 127 5.73 -16.15 6.85
C THR A 127 5.54 -15.84 8.35
N LYS A 128 5.97 -14.65 8.80
CA LYS A 128 5.75 -14.20 10.18
C LYS A 128 4.27 -14.04 10.48
N LEU A 129 3.50 -13.41 9.57
CA LEU A 129 2.06 -13.21 9.73
C LEU A 129 1.32 -14.55 9.81
N ILE A 130 1.55 -15.46 8.87
CA ILE A 130 0.92 -16.79 8.82
C ILE A 130 1.22 -17.57 10.12
N LYS A 131 2.48 -17.53 10.58
CA LYS A 131 2.87 -18.13 11.85
C LYS A 131 2.20 -17.46 13.05
N HIS A 132 2.07 -16.14 13.05
CA HIS A 132 1.39 -15.37 14.11
C HIS A 132 -0.11 -15.75 14.19
N LEU A 133 -0.73 -15.97 13.03
CA LEU A 133 -2.14 -16.38 12.94
C LEU A 133 -2.37 -17.86 13.29
N ASP A 134 -1.29 -18.64 13.46
CA ASP A 134 -1.31 -20.08 13.74
C ASP A 134 -2.12 -20.87 12.70
N ILE A 135 -1.81 -20.62 11.42
CA ILE A 135 -2.44 -21.27 10.25
C ILE A 135 -1.40 -21.81 9.29
N ASN A 136 -1.81 -22.69 8.37
CA ASN A 136 -0.98 -23.11 7.25
C ASN A 136 -1.07 -22.12 6.07
N PRO A 137 -0.07 -22.06 5.18
CA PRO A 137 -0.12 -21.17 4.03
C PRO A 137 -1.34 -21.38 3.10
N ASP A 138 -1.80 -22.60 2.92
CA ASP A 138 -2.99 -22.94 2.11
C ASP A 138 -4.33 -22.50 2.73
N GLU A 139 -4.32 -22.11 4.00
CA GLU A 139 -5.46 -21.48 4.69
C GLU A 139 -5.45 -19.94 4.58
N PHE A 140 -4.40 -19.36 3.96
CA PHE A 140 -4.22 -17.91 3.84
C PHE A 140 -4.60 -17.41 2.45
N LEU A 141 -5.50 -16.44 2.41
CA LEU A 141 -5.88 -15.72 1.20
C LEU A 141 -5.53 -14.24 1.32
N MET A 142 -4.70 -13.74 0.41
CA MET A 142 -4.45 -12.31 0.26
C MET A 142 -5.29 -11.71 -0.87
N ILE A 143 -5.98 -10.63 -0.58
CA ILE A 143 -6.73 -9.83 -1.55
C ILE A 143 -6.07 -8.45 -1.58
N GLY A 144 -5.52 -8.06 -2.71
CA GLY A 144 -4.79 -6.79 -2.81
C GLY A 144 -4.64 -6.28 -4.23
N ASN A 145 -4.06 -5.09 -4.35
CA ASN A 145 -3.89 -4.41 -5.63
C ASN A 145 -2.47 -4.45 -6.20
N SER A 146 -1.51 -4.96 -5.46
CA SER A 146 -0.12 -5.07 -5.91
C SER A 146 0.25 -6.51 -6.23
N LEU A 147 0.57 -6.78 -7.50
CA LEU A 147 1.10 -8.08 -7.89
C LEU A 147 2.41 -8.39 -7.16
N LYS A 148 3.28 -7.40 -7.02
CA LYS A 148 4.59 -7.53 -6.38
C LYS A 148 4.52 -7.76 -4.88
N SER A 149 3.68 -7.01 -4.19
CA SER A 149 3.64 -6.97 -2.72
C SER A 149 2.54 -7.83 -2.11
N ASP A 150 1.40 -8.03 -2.81
CA ASP A 150 0.26 -8.76 -2.26
C ASP A 150 0.16 -10.18 -2.84
N VAL A 151 0.50 -10.36 -4.11
CA VAL A 151 0.23 -11.61 -4.82
C VAL A 151 1.44 -12.54 -4.80
N MET A 152 2.54 -12.13 -5.42
CA MET A 152 3.72 -12.99 -5.64
C MET A 152 4.28 -13.62 -4.35
N PRO A 153 4.48 -12.87 -3.25
CA PRO A 153 5.05 -13.44 -2.03
C PRO A 153 4.14 -14.48 -1.38
N VAL A 154 2.81 -14.29 -1.47
CA VAL A 154 1.84 -15.22 -0.90
C VAL A 154 1.76 -16.51 -1.71
N LEU A 155 1.76 -16.42 -3.03
CA LEU A 155 1.78 -17.59 -3.91
C LEU A 155 3.07 -18.40 -3.73
N ALA A 156 4.21 -17.75 -3.56
CA ALA A 156 5.50 -18.42 -3.32
C ALA A 156 5.51 -19.23 -2.03
N LEU A 157 4.71 -18.86 -1.02
CA LEU A 157 4.53 -19.60 0.21
C LEU A 157 3.47 -20.71 0.12
N GLY A 158 2.76 -20.86 -1.00
CA GLY A 158 1.68 -21.82 -1.18
C GLY A 158 0.30 -21.32 -0.76
N GLY A 159 0.17 -20.05 -0.42
CA GLY A 159 -1.10 -19.40 -0.11
C GLY A 159 -1.92 -19.09 -1.37
N HIS A 160 -3.07 -18.48 -1.16
CA HIS A 160 -3.97 -18.03 -2.21
C HIS A 160 -3.91 -16.51 -2.36
N ALA A 161 -4.06 -16.01 -3.59
CA ALA A 161 -4.04 -14.58 -3.84
C ALA A 161 -5.08 -14.15 -4.88
N VAL A 162 -5.75 -13.04 -4.59
CA VAL A 162 -6.63 -12.35 -5.53
C VAL A 162 -6.10 -10.95 -5.79
N HIS A 163 -5.86 -10.66 -7.06
CA HIS A 163 -5.49 -9.33 -7.51
C HIS A 163 -6.74 -8.55 -7.93
N ILE A 164 -6.97 -7.43 -7.25
CA ILE A 164 -7.99 -6.44 -7.62
C ILE A 164 -7.26 -5.16 -8.02
N PRO A 165 -7.09 -4.89 -9.32
CA PRO A 165 -6.33 -3.73 -9.77
C PRO A 165 -6.93 -2.42 -9.27
N TYR A 166 -6.06 -1.49 -8.86
CA TYR A 166 -6.44 -0.11 -8.58
C TYR A 166 -5.97 0.78 -9.73
N HIS A 167 -6.70 1.85 -10.03
CA HIS A 167 -6.42 2.71 -11.19
C HIS A 167 -5.05 3.40 -11.15
N THR A 168 -4.42 3.47 -9.98
CA THR A 168 -3.07 4.03 -9.82
C THR A 168 -2.17 3.02 -9.15
N THR A 169 -1.10 2.63 -9.84
CA THR A 169 -0.04 1.78 -9.29
C THR A 169 1.25 2.57 -9.23
N TRP A 170 1.88 2.59 -8.07
CA TRP A 170 3.19 3.21 -7.92
C TRP A 170 4.23 2.48 -8.79
N ALA A 171 5.10 3.23 -9.47
CA ALA A 171 6.06 2.67 -10.44
C ALA A 171 6.93 1.55 -9.85
N HIS A 172 7.25 1.62 -8.55
CA HIS A 172 7.99 0.60 -7.83
C HIS A 172 7.23 -0.74 -7.68
N GLU A 173 5.90 -0.72 -7.74
CA GLU A 173 5.02 -1.90 -7.58
C GLU A 173 4.59 -2.52 -8.92
N VAL A 174 4.98 -1.92 -10.05
CA VAL A 174 4.61 -2.41 -11.39
C VAL A 174 5.32 -3.74 -11.67
N VAL A 175 4.55 -4.73 -12.11
CA VAL A 175 5.02 -6.04 -12.59
C VAL A 175 4.51 -6.23 -14.01
N GLU A 176 5.42 -6.46 -14.96
CA GLU A 176 5.09 -6.64 -16.38
C GLU A 176 4.74 -8.09 -16.74
N GLN A 177 5.02 -9.04 -15.85
CA GLN A 177 4.82 -10.47 -16.09
C GLN A 177 3.38 -10.90 -15.85
N THR A 178 2.87 -11.74 -16.71
CA THR A 178 1.61 -12.46 -16.46
C THR A 178 1.86 -13.55 -15.42
N ILE A 179 0.99 -13.62 -14.41
CA ILE A 179 1.07 -14.63 -13.35
C ILE A 179 0.13 -15.77 -13.73
N GLU A 180 0.68 -16.97 -13.94
CA GLU A 180 -0.05 -18.22 -14.11
C GLU A 180 0.20 -19.11 -12.88
N HIS A 181 -0.80 -19.25 -12.00
CA HIS A 181 -0.69 -20.07 -10.79
C HIS A 181 -2.07 -20.60 -10.39
N PRO A 182 -2.20 -21.86 -9.95
CA PRO A 182 -3.49 -22.45 -9.59
C PRO A 182 -4.20 -21.72 -8.43
N ASN A 183 -3.44 -21.12 -7.51
CA ASN A 183 -3.96 -20.39 -6.37
C ASN A 183 -4.10 -18.88 -6.65
N PHE A 184 -3.96 -18.43 -7.90
CA PHE A 184 -4.07 -17.05 -8.29
C PHE A 184 -5.38 -16.79 -9.03
N ARG A 185 -6.00 -15.67 -8.68
CA ARG A 185 -7.17 -15.13 -9.40
C ARG A 185 -7.04 -13.63 -9.57
N GLN A 186 -7.56 -13.12 -10.67
CA GLN A 186 -7.77 -11.68 -10.88
C GLN A 186 -9.27 -11.39 -10.92
N ALA A 187 -9.69 -10.31 -10.26
CA ALA A 187 -11.07 -9.83 -10.26
C ALA A 187 -11.09 -8.32 -10.48
N ALA A 188 -12.19 -7.79 -10.98
CA ALA A 188 -12.33 -6.34 -11.14
C ALA A 188 -12.68 -5.64 -9.82
N THR A 189 -13.47 -6.29 -8.99
CA THR A 189 -13.96 -5.76 -7.72
C THR A 189 -14.00 -6.84 -6.64
N ILE A 190 -14.13 -6.41 -5.38
CA ILE A 190 -14.33 -7.34 -4.25
C ILE A 190 -15.65 -8.13 -4.40
N LYS A 191 -16.67 -7.56 -5.03
CA LYS A 191 -17.97 -8.21 -5.23
C LYS A 191 -17.87 -9.45 -6.12
N ASP A 192 -16.93 -9.47 -7.08
CA ASP A 192 -16.78 -10.56 -8.05
C ASP A 192 -16.25 -11.85 -7.43
N ILE A 193 -15.63 -11.77 -6.27
CA ILE A 193 -15.08 -12.94 -5.56
C ILE A 193 -15.95 -13.44 -4.42
N LEU A 194 -16.93 -12.66 -3.98
CA LEU A 194 -17.81 -13.02 -2.86
C LEU A 194 -18.56 -14.33 -3.08
N PRO A 195 -19.13 -14.64 -4.26
CA PRO A 195 -19.85 -15.91 -4.46
C PRO A 195 -18.96 -17.11 -4.17
N ASP A 196 -17.70 -17.09 -4.59
CA ASP A 196 -16.78 -18.22 -4.41
C ASP A 196 -16.29 -18.36 -2.96
N LEU A 197 -16.19 -17.25 -2.24
CA LEU A 197 -15.76 -17.25 -0.83
C LEU A 197 -16.88 -17.57 0.14
N LEU A 198 -18.15 -17.37 -0.24
CA LEU A 198 -19.28 -17.57 0.64
C LEU A 198 -19.96 -18.93 0.47
N HIS A 199 -19.71 -19.62 -0.63
CA HIS A 199 -20.14 -21.01 -0.87
C HIS A 199 -19.08 -22.00 -0.44
#